data_f5920a2f13a3ff3f0f3151abd835632e
#
_entry.id   f5920a2f13a3ff3f0f3151abd835632e
#
_cell.length_a   1.000
_cell.length_b   1.000
_cell.length_c   1.000
_cell.angle_alpha   90.00
_cell.angle_beta   90.00
_cell.angle_gamma   90.00
#
_symmetry.space_group_name_H-M   'P 1'
#
loop_
_entity.id
_entity.type
_entity.pdbx_description
1 polymer ?
#
loop_
_entity_poly.entity_id
_entity_poly.type
_entity_poly.pdbx_seq_one_letter_code
_entity_poly.pdbx_strand_id
1 'polypeptide(L)'
;MDNLDLNMLPELLLPWYRENHRCLPWRETKEPYHIWLSEIMLQQTRVEAVKGYYARFLAALPTVEALANCDDDALHKLWEGLGYYSRVRNLKKAAQVIQERYNGQFPREYDAVLALPGIGEYTAGAVCSIAFDLPVPAVDGNVLRVFSRLTDDPSPIDLPAVKASVRERLAAIYPKEAGDFTQALMELGATVCGPNRKPECGSCPCRKICLGYQHGTAETLPVKSPKRERRQEDRTVFILQCDGKYALEKRPGKGLLAGLWQFPNVAGHLDTARALAEVERMGLRPREILREVSRKHIFTHIQWNMKGIYLEVAEASGGFSWFTAEQIDAQAALPTAFRLFWEEEERDV
;
A
#
# COMPACT_ATOMS: atom_id res chain seq x y z
N MET A 1 34.83 -0.20 25.04
CA MET A 1 33.59 -0.89 25.43
C MET A 1 32.44 -0.16 24.72
N ASP A 2 31.90 -0.79 23.71
CA ASP A 2 30.80 -0.21 22.90
C ASP A 2 29.54 -0.20 23.75
N ASN A 3 29.26 0.94 24.35
CA ASN A 3 28.18 1.05 25.34
C ASN A 3 26.92 1.61 24.66
N LEU A 4 26.18 0.73 24.00
CA LEU A 4 24.84 1.07 23.51
C LEU A 4 23.85 0.99 24.67
N ASP A 5 23.46 2.12 25.22
CA ASP A 5 22.37 2.21 26.17
C ASP A 5 21.09 2.63 25.43
N LEU A 6 20.22 1.66 25.14
CA LEU A 6 18.93 1.90 24.48
C LEU A 6 17.97 2.72 25.35
N ASN A 7 18.12 2.75 26.67
CA ASN A 7 17.27 3.55 27.57
C ASN A 7 17.39 5.06 27.28
N MET A 8 18.46 5.49 26.66
CA MET A 8 18.64 6.90 26.23
C MET A 8 17.79 7.26 25.00
N LEU A 9 17.24 6.29 24.25
CA LEU A 9 16.51 6.59 23.02
C LEU A 9 15.31 7.54 23.22
N PRO A 10 14.41 7.35 24.21
CA PRO A 10 13.31 8.26 24.43
C PRO A 10 13.79 9.69 24.76
N GLU A 11 14.83 9.82 25.58
CA GLU A 11 15.36 11.11 26.00
C GLU A 11 16.00 11.89 24.83
N LEU A 12 16.58 11.19 23.86
CA LEU A 12 17.18 11.78 22.66
C LEU A 12 16.14 12.08 21.57
N LEU A 13 15.17 11.20 21.38
CA LEU A 13 14.25 11.27 20.25
C LEU A 13 13.05 12.18 20.49
N LEU A 14 12.48 12.21 21.70
CA LEU A 14 11.28 12.98 21.98
C LEU A 14 11.49 14.49 21.83
N PRO A 15 12.56 15.13 22.38
CA PRO A 15 12.82 16.55 22.15
C PRO A 15 13.07 16.84 20.67
N TRP A 16 13.90 16.00 20.01
CA TRP A 16 14.19 16.17 18.59
C TRP A 16 12.90 16.08 17.74
N TYR A 17 12.03 15.12 18.01
CA TYR A 17 10.78 14.93 17.27
C TYR A 17 9.87 16.14 17.37
N ARG A 18 9.69 16.69 18.57
CA ARG A 18 8.85 17.86 18.81
C ARG A 18 9.28 19.08 18.01
N GLU A 19 10.58 19.25 17.77
CA GLU A 19 11.14 20.37 17.03
C GLU A 19 11.23 20.13 15.51
N ASN A 20 11.37 18.87 15.07
CA ASN A 20 11.81 18.56 13.70
C ASN A 20 10.81 17.73 12.88
N HIS A 21 9.70 17.29 13.46
CA HIS A 21 8.75 16.46 12.73
C HIS A 21 8.05 17.21 11.60
N ARG A 22 7.80 16.53 10.49
CA ARG A 22 7.01 17.07 9.37
C ARG A 22 5.55 17.23 9.79
N CYS A 23 4.92 18.36 9.38
CA CYS A 23 3.49 18.55 9.50
C CYS A 23 2.78 17.62 8.51
N LEU A 24 2.06 16.64 9.02
CA LEU A 24 1.32 15.65 8.24
C LEU A 24 -0.12 15.59 8.76
N PRO A 25 -1.16 15.57 7.88
CA PRO A 25 -2.56 15.66 8.30
C PRO A 25 -2.98 14.62 9.36
N TRP A 26 -2.44 13.41 9.27
CA TRP A 26 -2.72 12.35 10.24
C TRP A 26 -1.97 12.45 11.57
N ARG A 27 -1.11 13.47 11.73
CA ARG A 27 -0.42 13.80 12.99
C ARG A 27 -1.13 14.87 13.80
N GLU A 28 -2.11 15.54 13.20
CA GLU A 28 -2.89 16.61 13.84
C GLU A 28 -4.02 16.07 14.71
N THR A 29 -4.19 14.75 14.78
CA THR A 29 -5.27 14.09 15.49
C THR A 29 -4.80 12.83 16.20
N LYS A 30 -5.48 12.47 17.29
CA LYS A 30 -5.36 11.16 17.94
C LYS A 30 -6.58 10.26 17.65
N GLU A 31 -7.44 10.63 16.69
CA GLU A 31 -8.59 9.81 16.32
C GLU A 31 -8.13 8.48 15.72
N PRO A 32 -8.46 7.33 16.33
CA PRO A 32 -7.91 6.05 15.91
C PRO A 32 -8.29 5.65 14.48
N TYR A 33 -9.47 6.04 14.01
CA TYR A 33 -9.87 5.80 12.61
C TYR A 33 -8.95 6.52 11.61
N HIS A 34 -8.62 7.77 11.90
CA HIS A 34 -7.73 8.59 11.06
C HIS A 34 -6.30 8.06 11.04
N ILE A 35 -5.78 7.66 12.20
CA ILE A 35 -4.45 7.05 12.33
C ILE A 35 -4.42 5.71 11.60
N TRP A 36 -5.38 4.83 11.85
CA TRP A 36 -5.47 3.55 11.17
C TRP A 36 -5.53 3.68 9.65
N LEU A 37 -6.36 4.59 9.14
CA LEU A 37 -6.47 4.87 7.70
C LEU A 37 -5.13 5.29 7.11
N SER A 38 -4.45 6.25 7.74
CA SER A 38 -3.15 6.73 7.26
C SER A 38 -2.09 5.62 7.28
N GLU A 39 -2.04 4.81 8.34
CA GLU A 39 -1.09 3.70 8.46
C GLU A 39 -1.29 2.65 7.36
N ILE A 40 -2.53 2.34 7.02
CA ILE A 40 -2.84 1.43 5.91
C ILE A 40 -2.50 2.07 4.54
N MET A 41 -2.78 3.36 4.34
CA MET A 41 -2.43 4.04 3.09
C MET A 41 -0.91 4.15 2.88
N LEU A 42 -0.15 4.38 3.94
CA LEU A 42 1.32 4.51 3.91
C LEU A 42 2.05 3.19 3.65
N GLN A 43 1.39 2.04 3.79
CA GLN A 43 2.01 0.75 3.44
C GLN A 43 2.43 0.73 1.97
N GLN A 44 3.74 0.75 1.71
CA GLN A 44 4.34 0.74 0.37
C GLN A 44 3.94 1.91 -0.55
N THR A 45 3.43 3.00 0.03
CA THR A 45 3.05 4.22 -0.69
C THR A 45 3.81 5.42 -0.11
N ARG A 46 4.26 6.32 -0.98
CA ARG A 46 5.00 7.52 -0.57
C ARG A 46 4.09 8.52 0.13
N VAL A 47 4.60 9.19 1.16
CA VAL A 47 3.88 10.20 1.96
C VAL A 47 3.17 11.24 1.10
N GLU A 48 3.87 11.81 0.12
CA GLU A 48 3.30 12.86 -0.73
C GLU A 48 2.09 12.39 -1.55
N ALA A 49 2.12 11.15 -2.04
CA ALA A 49 0.97 10.59 -2.72
C ALA A 49 -0.21 10.37 -1.76
N VAL A 50 0.06 9.90 -0.53
CA VAL A 50 -0.99 9.60 0.46
C VAL A 50 -1.77 10.85 0.89
N LYS A 51 -1.16 12.03 0.98
CA LYS A 51 -1.84 13.26 1.43
C LYS A 51 -3.16 13.53 0.71
N GLY A 52 -3.14 13.49 -0.62
CA GLY A 52 -4.34 13.72 -1.42
C GLY A 52 -5.40 12.62 -1.29
N TYR A 53 -4.96 11.37 -1.21
CA TYR A 53 -5.87 10.23 -1.01
C TYR A 53 -6.52 10.26 0.36
N TYR A 54 -5.76 10.54 1.40
CA TYR A 54 -6.25 10.65 2.77
C TYR A 54 -7.34 11.71 2.92
N ALA A 55 -7.11 12.92 2.39
CA ALA A 55 -8.09 13.99 2.42
C ALA A 55 -9.39 13.63 1.69
N ARG A 56 -9.30 13.09 0.45
CA ARG A 56 -10.48 12.68 -0.32
C ARG A 56 -11.24 11.52 0.35
N PHE A 57 -10.52 10.55 0.88
CA PHE A 57 -11.11 9.40 1.53
C PHE A 57 -11.90 9.80 2.78
N LEU A 58 -11.33 10.65 3.65
CA LEU A 58 -12.00 11.14 4.84
C LEU A 58 -13.18 12.08 4.52
N ALA A 59 -13.10 12.85 3.44
CA ALA A 59 -14.23 13.66 3.00
C ALA A 59 -15.42 12.79 2.56
N ALA A 60 -15.16 11.66 1.90
CA ALA A 60 -16.20 10.73 1.44
C ALA A 60 -16.67 9.77 2.55
N LEU A 61 -15.75 9.30 3.38
CA LEU A 61 -15.98 8.28 4.40
C LEU A 61 -15.41 8.74 5.74
N PRO A 62 -16.07 9.71 6.42
CA PRO A 62 -15.52 10.37 7.61
C PRO A 62 -15.51 9.50 8.87
N THR A 63 -16.22 8.38 8.88
CA THR A 63 -16.40 7.53 10.07
C THR A 63 -16.21 6.05 9.73
N VAL A 64 -15.95 5.24 10.77
CA VAL A 64 -15.93 3.76 10.66
C VAL A 64 -17.25 3.25 10.09
N GLU A 65 -18.39 3.83 10.51
CA GLU A 65 -19.70 3.46 10.01
C GLU A 65 -19.85 3.73 8.51
N ALA A 66 -19.45 4.92 8.06
CA ALA A 66 -19.49 5.27 6.63
C ALA A 66 -18.64 4.28 5.80
N LEU A 67 -17.45 3.92 6.28
CA LEU A 67 -16.59 2.93 5.64
C LEU A 67 -17.21 1.52 5.63
N ALA A 68 -17.82 1.09 6.73
CA ALA A 68 -18.45 -0.22 6.85
C ALA A 68 -19.60 -0.41 5.85
N ASN A 69 -20.37 0.66 5.60
CA ASN A 69 -21.57 0.65 4.77
C ASN A 69 -21.33 1.11 3.31
N CYS A 70 -20.11 1.54 2.97
CA CYS A 70 -19.77 2.01 1.62
C CYS A 70 -19.98 0.90 0.59
N ASP A 71 -20.44 1.25 -0.61
CA ASP A 71 -20.45 0.35 -1.76
C ASP A 71 -19.03 -0.06 -2.16
N ASP A 72 -18.85 -1.31 -2.65
CA ASP A 72 -17.51 -1.85 -2.97
C ASP A 72 -16.88 -1.16 -4.19
N ASP A 73 -17.65 -0.80 -5.21
CA ASP A 73 -17.12 -0.13 -6.39
C ASP A 73 -16.73 1.32 -6.07
N ALA A 74 -17.57 2.03 -5.31
CA ALA A 74 -17.26 3.37 -4.80
C ALA A 74 -15.99 3.35 -3.92
N LEU A 75 -15.86 2.35 -3.05
CA LEU A 75 -14.68 2.18 -2.20
C LEU A 75 -13.41 1.91 -3.02
N HIS A 76 -13.51 1.03 -4.01
CA HIS A 76 -12.40 0.74 -4.91
C HIS A 76 -12.00 1.98 -5.73
N LYS A 77 -12.98 2.80 -6.13
CA LYS A 77 -12.74 4.05 -6.88
C LYS A 77 -12.02 5.09 -6.02
N LEU A 78 -12.38 5.26 -4.77
CA LEU A 78 -11.67 6.13 -3.82
C LEU A 78 -10.20 5.70 -3.60
N TRP A 79 -9.92 4.40 -3.77
CA TRP A 79 -8.58 3.82 -3.58
C TRP A 79 -7.77 3.69 -4.87
N GLU A 80 -8.37 4.00 -6.01
CA GLU A 80 -7.76 3.83 -7.33
C GLU A 80 -6.42 4.58 -7.43
N GLY A 81 -5.37 3.86 -7.89
CA GLY A 81 -4.01 4.39 -7.99
C GLY A 81 -3.10 4.12 -6.79
N LEU A 82 -3.63 3.87 -5.58
CA LEU A 82 -2.81 3.50 -4.42
C LEU A 82 -2.24 2.08 -4.50
N GLY A 83 -2.85 1.20 -5.30
CA GLY A 83 -2.44 -0.21 -5.40
C GLY A 83 -2.75 -1.04 -4.16
N TYR A 84 -2.35 -2.33 -4.20
CA TYR A 84 -2.57 -3.26 -3.09
C TYR A 84 -4.00 -3.21 -2.53
N TYR A 85 -4.97 -3.39 -3.38
CA TYR A 85 -6.41 -3.24 -3.08
C TYR A 85 -6.95 -4.19 -1.98
N SER A 86 -6.19 -5.24 -1.64
CA SER A 86 -6.48 -6.04 -0.44
C SER A 86 -6.51 -5.19 0.83
N ARG A 87 -5.75 -4.08 0.88
CA ARG A 87 -5.74 -3.15 2.01
C ARG A 87 -7.11 -2.52 2.23
N VAL A 88 -7.68 -1.93 1.19
CA VAL A 88 -8.99 -1.25 1.31
C VAL A 88 -10.12 -2.24 1.54
N ARG A 89 -10.08 -3.43 0.96
CA ARG A 89 -11.06 -4.49 1.27
C ARG A 89 -10.97 -4.93 2.72
N ASN A 90 -9.77 -5.06 3.28
CA ASN A 90 -9.60 -5.40 4.68
C ASN A 90 -10.00 -4.24 5.60
N LEU A 91 -9.75 -2.97 5.20
CA LEU A 91 -10.27 -1.79 5.90
C LEU A 91 -11.80 -1.87 6.07
N LYS A 92 -12.54 -2.12 4.99
CA LYS A 92 -14.00 -2.27 5.06
C LYS A 92 -14.43 -3.43 5.96
N LYS A 93 -13.81 -4.60 5.80
CA LYS A 93 -14.12 -5.75 6.66
C LYS A 93 -13.85 -5.47 8.15
N ALA A 94 -12.73 -4.80 8.45
CA ALA A 94 -12.42 -4.44 9.83
C ALA A 94 -13.41 -3.38 10.36
N ALA A 95 -13.82 -2.41 9.55
CA ALA A 95 -14.85 -1.45 9.90
C ALA A 95 -16.19 -2.14 10.23
N GLN A 96 -16.59 -3.15 9.45
CA GLN A 96 -17.76 -3.98 9.72
C GLN A 96 -17.66 -4.71 11.06
N VAL A 97 -16.50 -5.32 11.36
CA VAL A 97 -16.25 -5.96 12.66
C VAL A 97 -16.32 -4.94 13.81
N ILE A 98 -15.78 -3.72 13.62
CA ILE A 98 -15.84 -2.66 14.62
C ILE A 98 -17.31 -2.25 14.88
N GLN A 99 -18.12 -2.13 13.83
CA GLN A 99 -19.57 -1.85 13.97
C GLN A 99 -20.29 -2.96 14.72
N GLU A 100 -20.07 -4.22 14.33
CA GLU A 100 -20.80 -5.37 14.89
C GLU A 100 -20.41 -5.70 16.33
N ARG A 101 -19.10 -5.63 16.67
CA ARG A 101 -18.59 -6.11 17.94
C ARG A 101 -18.27 -5.03 18.96
N TYR A 102 -18.02 -3.80 18.48
CA TYR A 102 -17.58 -2.68 19.32
C TYR A 102 -18.48 -1.45 19.20
N ASN A 103 -19.71 -1.60 18.67
CA ASN A 103 -20.71 -0.51 18.52
C ASN A 103 -20.13 0.72 17.78
N GLY A 104 -19.29 0.50 16.76
CA GLY A 104 -18.66 1.56 15.97
C GLY A 104 -17.46 2.24 16.65
N GLN A 105 -17.16 1.90 17.89
CA GLN A 105 -16.00 2.45 18.62
C GLN A 105 -14.75 1.60 18.37
N PHE A 106 -13.66 2.26 18.02
CA PHE A 106 -12.40 1.57 17.80
C PHE A 106 -11.90 0.90 19.10
N PRO A 107 -11.57 -0.41 19.11
CA PRO A 107 -11.11 -1.08 20.30
C PRO A 107 -9.77 -0.50 20.78
N ARG A 108 -9.59 -0.45 22.12
CA ARG A 108 -8.37 0.10 22.72
C ARG A 108 -7.34 -0.95 23.11
N GLU A 109 -7.78 -2.18 23.31
CA GLU A 109 -6.90 -3.28 23.72
C GLU A 109 -6.08 -3.78 22.50
N TYR A 110 -4.78 -3.96 22.67
CA TYR A 110 -3.87 -4.38 21.60
C TYR A 110 -4.33 -5.66 20.89
N ASP A 111 -4.72 -6.69 21.66
CA ASP A 111 -5.16 -7.97 21.10
C ASP A 111 -6.47 -7.83 20.31
N ALA A 112 -7.36 -6.96 20.75
CA ALA A 112 -8.60 -6.66 20.03
C ALA A 112 -8.34 -5.94 18.70
N VAL A 113 -7.39 -5.00 18.70
CA VAL A 113 -6.95 -4.31 17.45
C VAL A 113 -6.25 -5.29 16.53
N LEU A 114 -5.35 -6.12 17.04
CA LEU A 114 -4.61 -7.11 16.27
C LEU A 114 -5.54 -8.17 15.62
N ALA A 115 -6.66 -8.48 16.26
CA ALA A 115 -7.65 -9.44 15.75
C ALA A 115 -8.50 -8.89 14.57
N LEU A 116 -8.43 -7.58 14.28
CA LEU A 116 -9.19 -6.98 13.17
C LEU A 116 -8.63 -7.42 11.81
N PRO A 117 -9.51 -7.65 10.81
CA PRO A 117 -9.10 -8.07 9.46
C PRO A 117 -8.04 -7.15 8.83
N GLY A 118 -6.91 -7.72 8.42
CA GLY A 118 -5.84 -7.01 7.74
C GLY A 118 -4.95 -6.14 8.64
N ILE A 119 -5.13 -6.19 9.94
CA ILE A 119 -4.25 -5.56 10.92
C ILE A 119 -3.21 -6.59 11.37
N GLY A 120 -1.93 -6.26 11.18
CA GLY A 120 -0.80 -7.00 11.72
C GLY A 120 -0.17 -6.27 12.90
N GLU A 121 0.84 -6.91 13.50
CA GLU A 121 1.55 -6.40 14.70
C GLU A 121 2.04 -4.96 14.57
N TYR A 122 2.55 -4.59 13.39
CA TYR A 122 2.96 -3.21 13.11
C TYR A 122 1.79 -2.22 13.20
N THR A 123 0.71 -2.49 12.46
CA THR A 123 -0.45 -1.58 12.43
C THR A 123 -1.14 -1.51 13.79
N ALA A 124 -1.26 -2.66 14.49
CA ALA A 124 -1.79 -2.69 15.85
C ALA A 124 -0.94 -1.85 16.80
N GLY A 125 0.40 -2.01 16.75
CA GLY A 125 1.33 -1.21 17.55
C GLY A 125 1.22 0.28 17.23
N ALA A 126 1.16 0.66 15.96
CA ALA A 126 1.04 2.06 15.55
C ALA A 126 -0.28 2.69 16.03
N VAL A 127 -1.41 2.04 15.81
CA VAL A 127 -2.71 2.57 16.27
C VAL A 127 -2.74 2.64 17.79
N CYS A 128 -2.34 1.57 18.49
CA CYS A 128 -2.38 1.54 19.97
C CYS A 128 -1.45 2.59 20.60
N SER A 129 -0.26 2.75 20.08
CA SER A 129 0.68 3.75 20.61
C SER A 129 0.26 5.17 20.26
N ILE A 130 -0.08 5.45 19.00
CA ILE A 130 -0.34 6.83 18.55
C ILE A 130 -1.71 7.34 19.03
N ALA A 131 -2.77 6.51 18.94
CA ALA A 131 -4.11 6.93 19.34
C ALA A 131 -4.34 6.88 20.85
N PHE A 132 -3.76 5.89 21.53
CA PHE A 132 -4.08 5.58 22.92
C PHE A 132 -2.90 5.72 23.89
N ASP A 133 -1.73 6.11 23.40
CA ASP A 133 -0.47 6.19 24.16
C ASP A 133 -0.13 4.87 24.90
N LEU A 134 -0.55 3.72 24.34
CA LEU A 134 -0.15 2.43 24.89
C LEU A 134 1.31 2.14 24.56
N PRO A 135 2.14 1.66 25.50
CA PRO A 135 3.56 1.41 25.27
C PRO A 135 3.79 0.12 24.47
N VAL A 136 3.26 0.09 23.25
CA VAL A 136 3.35 -1.05 22.32
C VAL A 136 4.16 -0.65 21.10
N PRO A 137 5.25 -1.38 20.76
CA PRO A 137 6.11 -1.04 19.65
C PRO A 137 5.43 -1.21 18.29
N ALA A 138 5.63 -0.21 17.41
CA ALA A 138 5.32 -0.29 15.99
C ALA A 138 6.62 -0.44 15.19
N VAL A 139 6.91 -1.64 14.70
CA VAL A 139 8.17 -1.96 14.03
C VAL A 139 7.95 -2.06 12.52
N ASP A 140 8.20 -0.96 11.81
CA ASP A 140 8.16 -0.86 10.35
C ASP A 140 9.58 -0.97 9.74
N GLY A 141 9.67 -0.82 8.42
CA GLY A 141 10.95 -0.84 7.72
C GLY A 141 11.88 0.34 8.09
N ASN A 142 11.35 1.47 8.54
CA ASN A 142 12.15 2.60 9.03
C ASN A 142 12.76 2.27 10.38
N VAL A 143 11.94 1.77 11.31
CA VAL A 143 12.36 1.36 12.65
C VAL A 143 13.41 0.25 12.57
N LEU A 144 13.19 -0.78 11.74
CA LEU A 144 14.16 -1.86 11.53
C LEU A 144 15.51 -1.35 11.02
N ARG A 145 15.49 -0.41 10.07
CA ARG A 145 16.72 0.21 9.55
C ARG A 145 17.46 1.03 10.60
N VAL A 146 16.73 1.89 11.31
CA VAL A 146 17.28 2.69 12.40
C VAL A 146 17.90 1.77 13.44
N PHE A 147 17.19 0.73 13.84
CA PHE A 147 17.62 -0.19 14.88
C PHE A 147 18.84 -1.00 14.46
N SER A 148 18.86 -1.56 13.23
CA SER A 148 20.04 -2.24 12.66
C SER A 148 21.30 -1.36 12.71
N ARG A 149 21.17 -0.07 12.36
CA ARG A 149 22.29 0.88 12.41
C ARG A 149 22.68 1.28 13.85
N LEU A 150 21.71 1.49 14.72
CA LEU A 150 21.97 1.80 16.13
C LEU A 150 22.76 0.69 16.82
N THR A 151 22.41 -0.56 16.54
CA THR A 151 22.98 -1.75 17.19
C THR A 151 24.15 -2.37 16.42
N ASP A 152 24.45 -1.84 15.24
CA ASP A 152 25.43 -2.38 14.28
C ASP A 152 25.16 -3.86 13.94
N ASP A 153 23.86 -4.23 13.81
CA ASP A 153 23.45 -5.60 13.54
C ASP A 153 23.36 -5.87 12.03
N PRO A 154 24.21 -6.73 11.47
CA PRO A 154 24.22 -7.11 10.06
C PRO A 154 23.17 -8.18 9.71
N SER A 155 22.37 -8.64 10.65
CA SER A 155 21.32 -9.63 10.38
C SER A 155 20.29 -9.09 9.39
N PRO A 156 19.82 -9.90 8.43
CA PRO A 156 18.79 -9.45 7.49
C PRO A 156 17.50 -9.01 8.19
N ILE A 157 17.13 -7.75 8.04
CA ILE A 157 16.01 -7.13 8.77
C ILE A 157 14.62 -7.67 8.39
N ASP A 158 14.51 -8.41 7.30
CA ASP A 158 13.28 -9.06 6.85
C ASP A 158 13.01 -10.39 7.54
N LEU A 159 13.98 -10.96 8.28
CA LEU A 159 13.80 -12.19 9.04
C LEU A 159 12.81 -12.00 10.21
N PRO A 160 11.86 -12.94 10.41
CA PRO A 160 10.90 -12.85 11.52
C PRO A 160 11.56 -12.77 12.91
N ALA A 161 12.65 -13.51 13.14
CA ALA A 161 13.39 -13.48 14.40
C ALA A 161 14.00 -12.11 14.70
N VAL A 162 14.55 -11.41 13.68
CA VAL A 162 15.10 -10.06 13.83
C VAL A 162 13.99 -9.07 14.19
N LYS A 163 12.83 -9.14 13.51
CA LYS A 163 11.67 -8.29 13.82
C LYS A 163 11.16 -8.50 15.25
N ALA A 164 11.08 -9.76 15.69
CA ALA A 164 10.66 -10.10 17.05
C ALA A 164 11.66 -9.56 18.10
N SER A 165 12.96 -9.74 17.88
CA SER A 165 14.01 -9.21 18.77
C SER A 165 13.97 -7.68 18.85
N VAL A 166 13.83 -6.97 17.72
CA VAL A 166 13.70 -5.51 17.72
C VAL A 166 12.46 -5.06 18.50
N ARG A 167 11.32 -5.73 18.33
CA ARG A 167 10.09 -5.42 19.05
C ARG A 167 10.25 -5.63 20.58
N GLU A 168 10.83 -6.74 20.99
CA GLU A 168 11.08 -7.04 22.42
C GLU A 168 11.99 -5.99 23.06
N ARG A 169 13.10 -5.66 22.41
CA ARG A 169 14.06 -4.66 22.91
C ARG A 169 13.44 -3.26 22.97
N LEU A 170 12.61 -2.88 22.00
CA LEU A 170 11.88 -1.62 22.05
C LEU A 170 10.81 -1.62 23.14
N ALA A 171 10.06 -2.70 23.34
CA ALA A 171 9.04 -2.78 24.38
C ALA A 171 9.60 -2.51 25.78
N ALA A 172 10.85 -2.93 26.04
CA ALA A 172 11.52 -2.72 27.31
C ALA A 172 11.82 -1.25 27.64
N ILE A 173 11.84 -0.36 26.64
CA ILE A 173 12.25 1.05 26.77
C ILE A 173 11.14 2.03 26.36
N TYR A 174 9.92 1.55 26.08
CA TYR A 174 8.85 2.42 25.57
C TYR A 174 8.41 3.42 26.65
N PRO A 175 8.43 4.72 26.38
CA PRO A 175 8.03 5.76 27.34
C PRO A 175 6.51 5.87 27.47
N LYS A 176 6.05 6.71 28.39
CA LYS A 176 4.62 7.02 28.55
C LYS A 176 4.07 7.78 27.35
N GLU A 177 4.87 8.66 26.74
CA GLU A 177 4.56 9.37 25.48
C GLU A 177 4.76 8.43 24.29
N ALA A 178 4.05 7.30 24.32
CA ALA A 178 4.25 6.20 23.37
C ALA A 178 3.98 6.62 21.91
N GLY A 179 2.95 7.44 21.68
CA GLY A 179 2.60 7.93 20.37
C GLY A 179 3.69 8.81 19.74
N ASP A 180 4.22 9.74 20.51
CA ASP A 180 5.32 10.60 20.05
C ASP A 180 6.59 9.80 19.78
N PHE A 181 6.90 8.83 20.66
CA PHE A 181 8.09 7.98 20.48
C PHE A 181 7.99 7.06 19.26
N THR A 182 6.82 6.45 19.03
CA THR A 182 6.54 5.69 17.80
C THR A 182 6.79 6.55 16.55
N GLN A 183 6.20 7.73 16.52
CA GLN A 183 6.33 8.63 15.38
C GLN A 183 7.77 9.18 15.25
N ALA A 184 8.48 9.41 16.35
CA ALA A 184 9.87 9.87 16.35
C ALA A 184 10.81 8.84 15.70
N LEU A 185 10.65 7.55 16.02
CA LEU A 185 11.42 6.47 15.39
C LEU A 185 11.17 6.40 13.87
N MET A 186 9.91 6.49 13.46
CA MET A 186 9.55 6.50 12.04
C MET A 186 10.09 7.73 11.32
N GLU A 187 9.97 8.92 11.95
CA GLU A 187 10.44 10.18 11.38
C GLU A 187 11.96 10.22 11.24
N LEU A 188 12.69 9.77 12.25
CA LEU A 188 14.15 9.63 12.17
C LEU A 188 14.57 8.76 10.98
N GLY A 189 13.89 7.62 10.81
CA GLY A 189 14.12 6.74 9.68
C GLY A 189 13.78 7.37 8.34
N ALA A 190 12.75 8.18 8.26
CA ALA A 190 12.31 8.80 7.01
C ALA A 190 13.15 10.01 6.60
N THR A 191 13.62 10.82 7.54
CA THR A 191 14.24 12.12 7.28
C THR A 191 15.76 12.13 7.45
N VAL A 192 16.29 11.54 8.50
CA VAL A 192 17.71 11.58 8.87
C VAL A 192 18.41 10.25 8.52
N CYS A 193 17.88 9.14 9.04
CA CYS A 193 18.46 7.81 8.85
C CYS A 193 17.82 7.11 7.61
N GLY A 194 17.71 7.84 6.48
CA GLY A 194 16.93 7.47 5.30
C GLY A 194 17.38 6.18 4.59
N PRO A 195 16.48 5.59 3.77
CA PRO A 195 16.83 4.50 2.88
C PRO A 195 17.52 5.01 1.61
N ASN A 196 18.31 4.14 0.96
CA ASN A 196 18.90 4.37 -0.37
C ASN A 196 19.76 5.66 -0.51
N ARG A 197 20.18 6.23 0.60
CA ARG A 197 21.09 7.38 0.65
C ARG A 197 21.99 7.27 1.86
N LYS A 198 23.10 8.00 1.82
CA LYS A 198 23.95 8.18 3.00
C LYS A 198 23.13 8.78 4.15
N PRO A 199 23.12 8.16 5.34
CA PRO A 199 22.43 8.72 6.49
C PRO A 199 23.06 10.03 6.93
N GLU A 200 22.22 10.98 7.37
CA GLU A 200 22.66 12.30 7.82
C GLU A 200 23.11 12.26 9.30
N CYS A 201 24.15 11.44 9.58
CA CYS A 201 24.62 11.21 10.95
C CYS A 201 25.08 12.48 11.66
N GLY A 202 25.47 13.54 10.93
CA GLY A 202 25.86 14.84 11.50
C GLY A 202 24.76 15.51 12.30
N SER A 203 23.50 15.42 11.85
CA SER A 203 22.29 16.00 12.48
C SER A 203 21.49 14.97 13.31
N CYS A 204 21.95 13.72 13.40
CA CYS A 204 21.21 12.67 14.06
C CYS A 204 21.24 12.83 15.60
N PRO A 205 20.08 12.86 16.28
CA PRO A 205 20.03 12.94 17.74
C PRO A 205 20.67 11.73 18.42
N CYS A 206 20.62 10.58 17.77
CA CYS A 206 21.16 9.31 18.30
C CYS A 206 22.62 9.07 17.95
N ARG A 207 23.33 10.04 17.33
CA ARG A 207 24.71 9.87 16.85
C ARG A 207 25.67 9.34 17.93
N LYS A 208 25.54 9.83 19.16
CA LYS A 208 26.45 9.51 20.27
C LYS A 208 26.34 8.03 20.71
N ILE A 209 25.17 7.44 20.58
CA ILE A 209 24.91 6.06 20.99
C ILE A 209 24.85 5.08 19.81
N CYS A 210 25.01 5.55 18.57
CA CYS A 210 24.89 4.72 17.36
C CYS A 210 26.19 3.94 17.09
N LEU A 211 26.17 2.64 17.27
CA LEU A 211 27.32 1.76 17.01
C LEU A 211 27.70 1.74 15.51
N GLY A 212 26.71 1.67 14.62
CA GLY A 212 26.98 1.70 13.18
C GLY A 212 27.65 3.01 12.72
N TYR A 213 27.40 4.13 13.40
CA TYR A 213 28.15 5.36 13.16
C TYR A 213 29.59 5.28 13.70
N GLN A 214 29.77 4.77 14.92
CA GLN A 214 31.07 4.65 15.56
C GLN A 214 32.00 3.69 14.80
N HIS A 215 31.44 2.60 14.27
CA HIS A 215 32.19 1.59 13.50
C HIS A 215 32.27 1.91 12.00
N GLY A 216 31.62 2.95 11.52
CA GLY A 216 31.62 3.32 10.09
C GLY A 216 30.76 2.41 9.20
N THR A 217 29.89 1.57 9.76
CA THR A 217 29.06 0.60 9.04
C THR A 217 27.66 1.12 8.68
N ALA A 218 27.27 2.29 9.16
CA ALA A 218 25.91 2.84 8.97
C ALA A 218 25.45 2.92 7.50
N GLU A 219 26.37 3.06 6.55
CA GLU A 219 26.04 3.12 5.12
C GLU A 219 25.78 1.74 4.51
N THR A 220 26.34 0.68 5.05
CA THR A 220 26.17 -0.70 4.57
C THR A 220 24.95 -1.40 5.18
N LEU A 221 24.38 -0.83 6.25
CA LEU A 221 23.20 -1.32 6.93
C LEU A 221 21.92 -0.59 6.46
N PRO A 222 20.77 -1.23 6.50
CA PRO A 222 20.51 -2.61 6.93
C PRO A 222 20.80 -3.63 5.83
N VAL A 223 21.10 -4.85 6.20
CA VAL A 223 21.13 -5.99 5.29
C VAL A 223 19.72 -6.50 5.02
N LYS A 224 19.49 -7.04 3.82
CA LYS A 224 18.22 -7.68 3.42
C LYS A 224 18.51 -9.02 2.77
N SER A 225 17.61 -9.96 2.93
CA SER A 225 17.66 -11.24 2.23
C SER A 225 17.62 -11.05 0.71
N PRO A 226 18.25 -11.96 -0.07
CA PRO A 226 18.14 -11.93 -1.53
C PRO A 226 16.69 -11.96 -2.01
N LYS A 227 16.37 -11.14 -2.99
CA LYS A 227 15.01 -11.12 -3.57
C LYS A 227 14.79 -12.36 -4.43
N ARG A 228 13.62 -12.99 -4.27
CA ARG A 228 13.19 -14.05 -5.19
C ARG A 228 12.89 -13.46 -6.57
N GLU A 229 13.19 -14.23 -7.62
CA GLU A 229 12.81 -13.88 -8.97
C GLU A 229 11.28 -13.81 -9.12
N ARG A 230 10.82 -12.89 -9.97
CA ARG A 230 9.41 -12.75 -10.28
C ARG A 230 9.00 -13.72 -11.36
N ARG A 231 7.83 -14.35 -11.19
CA ARG A 231 7.21 -15.14 -12.25
C ARG A 231 6.82 -14.22 -13.41
N GLN A 232 7.19 -14.61 -14.63
CA GLN A 232 6.80 -13.91 -15.86
C GLN A 232 5.47 -14.51 -16.35
N GLU A 233 4.54 -13.67 -16.75
CA GLU A 233 3.28 -14.07 -17.38
C GLU A 233 3.01 -13.19 -18.59
N ASP A 234 2.77 -13.82 -19.73
CA ASP A 234 2.34 -13.14 -20.94
C ASP A 234 0.82 -13.10 -20.98
N ARG A 235 0.26 -11.96 -21.44
CA ARG A 235 -1.19 -11.76 -21.55
C ARG A 235 -1.56 -10.99 -22.80
N THR A 236 -2.68 -11.37 -23.41
CA THR A 236 -3.36 -10.55 -24.42
C THR A 236 -4.56 -9.87 -23.74
N VAL A 237 -4.61 -8.55 -23.85
CA VAL A 237 -5.67 -7.69 -23.29
C VAL A 237 -6.48 -7.12 -24.45
N PHE A 238 -7.79 -7.27 -24.40
CA PHE A 238 -8.69 -6.80 -25.45
C PHE A 238 -9.39 -5.51 -25.02
N ILE A 239 -9.13 -4.41 -25.72
CA ILE A 239 -9.85 -3.14 -25.55
C ILE A 239 -10.93 -3.13 -26.62
N LEU A 240 -12.09 -3.72 -26.27
CA LEU A 240 -13.22 -3.92 -27.17
C LEU A 240 -14.12 -2.70 -27.15
N GLN A 241 -14.39 -2.13 -28.32
CA GLN A 241 -15.18 -0.91 -28.49
C GLN A 241 -16.42 -1.18 -29.37
N CYS A 242 -17.56 -0.60 -29.00
CA CYS A 242 -18.80 -0.59 -29.76
C CYS A 242 -19.58 0.69 -29.46
N ASP A 243 -19.84 1.48 -30.49
CA ASP A 243 -20.66 2.72 -30.40
C ASP A 243 -20.23 3.64 -29.23
N GLY A 244 -18.91 3.90 -29.09
CA GLY A 244 -18.34 4.74 -28.05
C GLY A 244 -18.34 4.13 -26.63
N LYS A 245 -18.67 2.84 -26.53
CA LYS A 245 -18.62 2.09 -25.25
C LYS A 245 -17.54 1.03 -25.27
N TYR A 246 -16.99 0.71 -24.11
CA TYR A 246 -15.90 -0.24 -23.91
C TYR A 246 -16.36 -1.40 -23.03
N ALA A 247 -15.98 -2.61 -23.40
CA ALA A 247 -16.28 -3.81 -22.64
C ALA A 247 -15.37 -3.95 -21.43
N LEU A 248 -15.96 -4.05 -20.27
CA LEU A 248 -15.27 -4.42 -19.05
C LEU A 248 -15.91 -5.65 -18.40
N GLU A 249 -15.11 -6.37 -17.64
CA GLU A 249 -15.58 -7.46 -16.79
C GLU A 249 -15.05 -7.30 -15.37
N LYS A 250 -15.81 -7.80 -14.40
CA LYS A 250 -15.41 -7.75 -12.99
C LYS A 250 -14.62 -9.01 -12.64
N ARG A 251 -13.43 -8.84 -12.07
CA ARG A 251 -12.61 -9.96 -11.64
C ARG A 251 -13.27 -10.73 -10.48
N PRO A 252 -13.03 -12.05 -10.38
CA PRO A 252 -13.50 -12.82 -9.23
C PRO A 252 -13.08 -12.20 -7.89
N GLY A 253 -13.86 -12.41 -6.83
CA GLY A 253 -13.60 -11.87 -5.49
C GLY A 253 -12.36 -12.46 -4.79
N LYS A 254 -11.59 -13.33 -5.46
CA LYS A 254 -10.35 -13.95 -4.96
C LYS A 254 -9.22 -13.84 -5.98
N GLY A 255 -7.98 -13.85 -5.51
CA GLY A 255 -6.79 -13.80 -6.36
C GLY A 255 -6.26 -12.39 -6.62
N LEU A 256 -5.37 -12.27 -7.61
CA LEU A 256 -4.74 -11.00 -7.98
C LEU A 256 -5.78 -10.02 -8.53
N LEU A 257 -5.78 -8.77 -8.03
CA LEU A 257 -6.71 -7.71 -8.42
C LEU A 257 -8.20 -8.07 -8.21
N ALA A 258 -8.50 -8.92 -7.22
CA ALA A 258 -9.84 -9.42 -6.95
C ALA A 258 -10.88 -8.31 -6.80
N GLY A 259 -12.07 -8.48 -7.43
CA GLY A 259 -13.20 -7.57 -7.34
C GLY A 259 -13.09 -6.26 -8.12
N LEU A 260 -11.97 -6.03 -8.81
CA LEU A 260 -11.74 -4.84 -9.63
C LEU A 260 -12.24 -5.05 -11.06
N TRP A 261 -12.46 -3.96 -11.76
CA TRP A 261 -12.77 -3.98 -13.18
C TRP A 261 -11.50 -4.23 -14.02
N GLN A 262 -11.66 -4.88 -15.14
CA GLN A 262 -10.58 -5.12 -16.11
C GLN A 262 -11.12 -5.15 -17.53
N PHE A 263 -10.25 -4.91 -18.49
CA PHE A 263 -10.51 -5.30 -19.87
C PHE A 263 -10.46 -6.82 -19.99
N PRO A 264 -11.27 -7.46 -20.86
CA PRO A 264 -11.18 -8.88 -21.16
C PRO A 264 -9.76 -9.27 -21.50
N ASN A 265 -9.25 -10.38 -20.97
CA ASN A 265 -7.87 -10.77 -21.22
C ASN A 265 -7.67 -12.29 -21.09
N VAL A 266 -6.70 -12.79 -21.81
CA VAL A 266 -6.32 -14.21 -21.79
C VAL A 266 -4.81 -14.39 -21.56
N ALA A 267 -4.41 -15.58 -21.16
CA ALA A 267 -3.00 -15.93 -21.02
C ALA A 267 -2.33 -16.09 -22.39
N GLY A 268 -1.05 -15.71 -22.46
CA GLY A 268 -0.23 -15.76 -23.67
C GLY A 268 -0.40 -14.58 -24.59
N HIS A 269 0.54 -14.42 -25.54
CA HIS A 269 0.46 -13.44 -26.62
C HIS A 269 -0.19 -14.11 -27.83
N LEU A 270 -1.38 -13.65 -28.19
CA LEU A 270 -2.08 -14.11 -29.38
C LEU A 270 -1.60 -13.36 -30.62
N ASP A 271 -1.48 -14.08 -31.73
CA ASP A 271 -1.43 -13.48 -33.07
C ASP A 271 -2.82 -12.95 -33.48
N THR A 272 -2.87 -12.21 -34.57
CA THR A 272 -4.10 -11.57 -35.06
C THR A 272 -5.24 -12.56 -35.29
N ALA A 273 -4.95 -13.71 -35.93
CA ALA A 273 -5.97 -14.71 -36.24
C ALA A 273 -6.57 -15.34 -34.98
N ARG A 274 -5.70 -15.70 -34.01
CA ARG A 274 -6.13 -16.25 -32.74
C ARG A 274 -6.85 -15.21 -31.88
N ALA A 275 -6.45 -13.95 -31.94
CA ALA A 275 -7.12 -12.87 -31.23
C ALA A 275 -8.55 -12.66 -31.71
N LEU A 276 -8.78 -12.64 -33.03
CA LEU A 276 -10.12 -12.56 -33.63
C LEU A 276 -11.00 -13.77 -33.24
N ALA A 277 -10.46 -14.99 -33.36
CA ALA A 277 -11.17 -16.18 -32.94
C ALA A 277 -11.51 -16.20 -31.43
N GLU A 278 -10.64 -15.61 -30.60
CA GLU A 278 -10.91 -15.47 -29.16
C GLU A 278 -12.07 -14.49 -28.90
N VAL A 279 -12.13 -13.38 -29.62
CA VAL A 279 -13.26 -12.43 -29.53
C VAL A 279 -14.58 -13.08 -29.98
N GLU A 280 -14.55 -13.90 -31.05
CA GLU A 280 -15.72 -14.70 -31.45
C GLU A 280 -16.13 -15.71 -30.39
N ARG A 281 -15.16 -16.34 -29.71
CA ARG A 281 -15.43 -17.27 -28.58
C ARG A 281 -16.04 -16.56 -27.38
N MET A 282 -15.73 -15.27 -27.19
CA MET A 282 -16.38 -14.41 -26.19
C MET A 282 -17.83 -14.04 -26.55
N GLY A 283 -18.34 -14.49 -27.70
CA GLY A 283 -19.70 -14.21 -28.18
C GLY A 283 -19.86 -12.86 -28.87
N LEU A 284 -18.76 -12.31 -29.39
CA LEU A 284 -18.74 -11.03 -30.08
C LEU A 284 -18.38 -11.22 -31.58
N ARG A 285 -18.81 -10.29 -32.42
CA ARG A 285 -18.43 -10.24 -33.83
C ARG A 285 -17.38 -9.16 -34.06
N PRO A 286 -16.08 -9.52 -34.27
CA PRO A 286 -15.03 -8.55 -34.54
C PRO A 286 -15.26 -7.87 -35.89
N ARG A 287 -15.01 -6.55 -35.97
CA ARG A 287 -15.04 -5.75 -37.21
C ARG A 287 -13.64 -5.43 -37.67
N GLU A 288 -12.91 -4.65 -36.87
CA GLU A 288 -11.60 -4.10 -37.26
C GLU A 288 -10.67 -4.05 -36.05
N ILE A 289 -9.41 -4.42 -36.25
CA ILE A 289 -8.34 -4.15 -35.28
C ILE A 289 -7.84 -2.74 -35.52
N LEU A 290 -8.04 -1.86 -34.55
CA LEU A 290 -7.67 -0.45 -34.66
C LEU A 290 -6.17 -0.25 -34.42
N ARG A 291 -5.62 -0.91 -33.40
CA ARG A 291 -4.19 -0.87 -33.07
C ARG A 291 -3.78 -1.99 -32.12
N GLU A 292 -2.46 -2.23 -32.04
CA GLU A 292 -1.84 -3.13 -31.07
C GLU A 292 -0.74 -2.38 -30.29
N VAL A 293 -0.65 -2.62 -28.99
CA VAL A 293 0.37 -2.03 -28.14
C VAL A 293 0.95 -3.05 -27.17
N SER A 294 2.21 -2.87 -26.77
CA SER A 294 2.85 -3.71 -25.76
C SER A 294 3.06 -2.92 -24.48
N ARG A 295 2.71 -3.52 -23.35
CA ARG A 295 2.88 -2.93 -22.01
C ARG A 295 3.47 -3.95 -21.05
N LYS A 296 4.10 -3.45 -20.01
CA LYS A 296 4.67 -4.24 -18.93
C LYS A 296 4.18 -3.71 -17.61
N HIS A 297 3.68 -4.60 -16.75
CA HIS A 297 3.33 -4.24 -15.38
C HIS A 297 4.00 -5.19 -14.38
N ILE A 298 4.54 -4.63 -13.29
CA ILE A 298 5.28 -5.36 -12.28
C ILE A 298 4.52 -5.34 -10.96
N PHE A 299 4.06 -6.52 -10.55
CA PHE A 299 3.56 -6.77 -9.19
C PHE A 299 4.69 -7.24 -8.27
N THR A 300 4.40 -7.47 -7.01
CA THR A 300 5.40 -7.92 -6.03
C THR A 300 6.11 -9.22 -6.45
N HIS A 301 5.35 -10.22 -6.89
CA HIS A 301 5.85 -11.57 -7.21
C HIS A 301 5.65 -11.99 -8.66
N ILE A 302 4.96 -11.19 -9.46
CA ILE A 302 4.60 -11.49 -10.85
C ILE A 302 4.94 -10.27 -11.71
N GLN A 303 5.40 -10.51 -12.92
CA GLN A 303 5.49 -9.53 -13.97
C GLN A 303 4.56 -9.96 -15.11
N TRP A 304 3.67 -9.07 -15.53
CA TRP A 304 2.90 -9.25 -16.74
C TRP A 304 3.58 -8.55 -17.91
N ASN A 305 3.81 -9.30 -18.98
CA ASN A 305 4.11 -8.77 -20.30
C ASN A 305 2.79 -8.80 -21.08
N MET A 306 2.29 -7.65 -21.49
CA MET A 306 0.92 -7.53 -21.99
C MET A 306 0.93 -7.01 -23.44
N LYS A 307 0.16 -7.69 -24.31
CA LYS A 307 -0.18 -7.23 -25.63
C LYS A 307 -1.63 -6.72 -25.59
N GLY A 308 -1.85 -5.43 -25.76
CA GLY A 308 -3.17 -4.81 -25.89
C GLY A 308 -3.60 -4.81 -27.35
N ILE A 309 -4.83 -5.26 -27.63
CA ILE A 309 -5.45 -5.24 -28.94
C ILE A 309 -6.73 -4.40 -28.84
N TYR A 310 -6.71 -3.25 -29.50
CA TYR A 310 -7.87 -2.37 -29.64
C TYR A 310 -8.70 -2.83 -30.82
N LEU A 311 -9.96 -3.15 -30.60
CA LEU A 311 -10.77 -3.81 -31.59
C LEU A 311 -12.21 -3.31 -31.55
N GLU A 312 -12.75 -2.94 -32.73
CA GLU A 312 -14.15 -2.63 -32.90
C GLU A 312 -14.97 -3.92 -33.07
N VAL A 313 -16.11 -4.00 -32.37
CA VAL A 313 -17.05 -5.11 -32.48
C VAL A 313 -18.41 -4.62 -32.99
N ALA A 314 -19.19 -5.53 -33.58
CA ALA A 314 -20.43 -5.19 -34.28
C ALA A 314 -21.58 -4.79 -33.31
N GLU A 315 -21.55 -5.31 -32.08
CA GLU A 315 -22.62 -5.11 -31.11
C GLU A 315 -22.09 -5.21 -29.68
N ALA A 316 -22.69 -4.45 -28.77
CA ALA A 316 -22.37 -4.47 -27.36
C ALA A 316 -23.08 -5.66 -26.66
N SER A 317 -22.49 -6.85 -26.73
CA SER A 317 -23.03 -8.11 -26.22
C SER A 317 -21.96 -8.92 -25.47
N GLY A 318 -22.03 -10.24 -25.44
CA GLY A 318 -20.98 -11.13 -24.96
C GLY A 318 -20.83 -11.23 -23.43
N GLY A 319 -21.84 -10.84 -22.65
CA GLY A 319 -21.82 -10.96 -21.18
C GLY A 319 -20.91 -9.96 -20.45
N PHE A 320 -20.43 -8.93 -21.15
CA PHE A 320 -19.63 -7.83 -20.61
C PHE A 320 -20.51 -6.67 -20.13
N SER A 321 -19.97 -5.88 -19.22
CA SER A 321 -20.52 -4.56 -18.88
C SER A 321 -19.93 -3.53 -19.82
N TRP A 322 -20.78 -2.75 -20.48
CA TRP A 322 -20.40 -1.77 -21.48
C TRP A 322 -20.50 -0.36 -20.90
N PHE A 323 -19.39 0.35 -20.85
CA PHE A 323 -19.27 1.69 -20.25
C PHE A 323 -18.85 2.71 -21.28
N THR A 324 -19.35 3.93 -21.21
CA THR A 324 -18.72 5.07 -21.89
C THR A 324 -17.41 5.43 -21.21
N ALA A 325 -16.58 6.26 -21.86
CA ALA A 325 -15.34 6.74 -21.27
C ALA A 325 -15.57 7.43 -19.92
N GLU A 326 -16.56 8.32 -19.86
CA GLU A 326 -16.92 9.04 -18.64
C GLU A 326 -17.39 8.11 -17.52
N GLN A 327 -18.11 7.04 -17.89
CA GLN A 327 -18.54 6.04 -16.90
C GLN A 327 -17.36 5.24 -16.35
N ILE A 328 -16.37 4.87 -17.19
CA ILE A 328 -15.15 4.21 -16.73
C ILE A 328 -14.42 5.10 -15.74
N ASP A 329 -14.21 6.38 -16.09
CA ASP A 329 -13.48 7.30 -15.23
C ASP A 329 -14.23 7.64 -13.94
N ALA A 330 -15.54 7.65 -13.97
CA ALA A 330 -16.34 7.94 -12.78
C ALA A 330 -16.58 6.73 -11.87
N GLN A 331 -16.73 5.51 -12.42
CA GLN A 331 -17.31 4.38 -11.70
C GLN A 331 -16.46 3.11 -11.70
N ALA A 332 -15.68 2.85 -12.75
CA ALA A 332 -14.91 1.62 -12.85
C ALA A 332 -13.48 1.80 -12.30
N ALA A 333 -13.18 1.19 -11.14
CA ALA A 333 -11.83 1.18 -10.62
C ALA A 333 -10.94 0.23 -11.47
N LEU A 334 -10.16 0.80 -12.38
CA LEU A 334 -9.20 0.07 -13.20
C LEU A 334 -7.84 0.02 -12.47
N PRO A 335 -7.29 -1.19 -12.21
CA PRO A 335 -5.91 -1.32 -11.73
C PRO A 335 -4.91 -0.70 -12.70
N THR A 336 -3.80 -0.20 -12.19
CA THR A 336 -2.73 0.42 -12.98
C THR A 336 -2.31 -0.44 -14.19
N ALA A 337 -2.30 -1.78 -14.04
CA ALA A 337 -1.98 -2.69 -15.14
C ALA A 337 -2.89 -2.50 -16.38
N PHE A 338 -4.17 -2.19 -16.16
CA PHE A 338 -5.14 -1.96 -17.23
C PHE A 338 -5.28 -0.48 -17.57
N ARG A 339 -5.06 0.44 -16.62
CA ARG A 339 -5.01 1.88 -16.93
C ARG A 339 -3.91 2.24 -17.94
N LEU A 340 -2.84 1.48 -18.03
CA LEU A 340 -1.81 1.64 -19.08
C LEU A 340 -2.34 1.56 -20.51
N PHE A 341 -3.52 0.94 -20.70
CA PHE A 341 -4.21 0.87 -22.00
C PHE A 341 -5.30 1.93 -22.14
N TRP A 342 -5.81 2.44 -21.02
CA TRP A 342 -6.87 3.43 -20.99
C TRP A 342 -6.36 4.86 -21.16
N GLU A 343 -5.30 5.25 -20.48
CA GLU A 343 -4.73 6.61 -20.50
C GLU A 343 -4.14 7.02 -21.87
N GLU A 344 -3.92 6.08 -22.80
CA GLU A 344 -3.50 6.39 -24.17
C GLU A 344 -4.66 6.78 -25.08
N GLU A 345 -5.88 6.33 -24.82
CA GLU A 345 -7.03 6.71 -25.62
C GLU A 345 -7.43 8.17 -25.44
N GLU A 346 -7.24 8.73 -24.22
CA GLU A 346 -7.50 10.14 -23.95
C GLU A 346 -6.52 11.11 -24.65
N ARG A 347 -5.38 10.63 -25.16
CA ARG A 347 -4.35 11.46 -25.81
C ARG A 347 -4.47 11.54 -27.32
N ASP A 348 -5.28 10.70 -27.92
CA ASP A 348 -5.43 10.58 -29.37
C ASP A 348 -6.79 11.14 -29.88
N VAL A 349 -7.54 11.91 -29.05
CA VAL A 349 -8.80 12.61 -29.42
C VAL A 349 -8.61 14.10 -29.48
#